data_acac938d6b650c6cd24596df63a96ee0
#
_entry.id   acac938d6b650c6cd24596df63a96ee0
#
_cell.length_a   1.000
_cell.length_b   1.000
_cell.length_c   1.000
_cell.angle_alpha   90.00
_cell.angle_beta   90.00
_cell.angle_gamma   90.00
#
_symmetry.space_group_name_H-M   'P 1'
#
loop_
_entity.id
_entity.type
_entity.pdbx_description
1 polymer ?
#
loop_
_entity_poly.entity_id
_entity_poly.type
_entity_poly.pdbx_seq_one_letter_code
_entity_poly.pdbx_strand_id
1 'polypeptide(L)'
;QVDFTILPMFIPVVLVLVAENVGHVKSVSQMTGRDYDDQIGTALFADGLGTTIAGFGGGSGTTTYGENIGVMAATKVYSTAAYWCAAAFALILSLCPKFGAIINTIPAGVLGGVTTLLYGMIGMVGIRIWVENKVNFDKPVNVMVAAITMIIAVGQFEFAFNGISFNGIAIGTVVILVAYHGLKAIGKATGTIAKDDPDIL
;
A
#
# COMPACT_ATOMS: atom_id res chain seq x y z
N GLN A 1 9.16 -0.94 -26.45
CA GLN A 1 8.05 -0.14 -27.02
C GLN A 1 7.21 0.37 -25.88
N VAL A 2 6.88 1.65 -25.88
CA VAL A 2 5.95 2.24 -24.90
C VAL A 2 4.56 2.11 -25.48
N ASP A 3 3.71 1.37 -24.79
CA ASP A 3 2.31 1.19 -25.16
C ASP A 3 1.43 2.11 -24.30
N PHE A 4 0.91 3.15 -24.90
CA PHE A 4 0.07 4.13 -24.22
C PHE A 4 -1.34 3.61 -23.92
N THR A 5 -1.76 2.49 -24.51
CA THR A 5 -3.10 1.91 -24.30
C THR A 5 -3.26 1.33 -22.89
N ILE A 6 -2.16 1.00 -22.23
CA ILE A 6 -2.16 0.46 -20.87
C ILE A 6 -2.11 1.54 -19.77
N LEU A 7 -1.86 2.82 -20.13
CA LEU A 7 -1.78 3.92 -19.15
C LEU A 7 -3.01 4.03 -18.23
N PRO A 8 -4.25 3.91 -18.71
CA PRO A 8 -5.42 4.01 -17.82
C PRO A 8 -5.44 2.96 -16.71
N MET A 9 -4.80 1.81 -16.92
CA MET A 9 -4.70 0.74 -15.95
C MET A 9 -3.81 1.13 -14.75
N PHE A 10 -2.81 2.02 -14.97
CA PHE A 10 -1.89 2.46 -13.91
C PHE A 10 -2.47 3.58 -13.03
N ILE A 11 -3.47 4.33 -13.48
CA ILE A 11 -4.02 5.44 -12.69
C ILE A 11 -4.54 4.98 -11.31
N PRO A 12 -5.39 3.95 -11.21
CA PRO A 12 -5.81 3.44 -9.90
C PRO A 12 -4.64 2.91 -9.06
N VAL A 13 -3.66 2.26 -9.69
CA VAL A 13 -2.46 1.73 -9.01
C VAL A 13 -1.64 2.87 -8.41
N VAL A 14 -1.44 3.97 -9.14
CA VAL A 14 -0.72 5.15 -8.64
C VAL A 14 -1.43 5.74 -7.41
N LEU A 15 -2.76 5.81 -7.42
CA LEU A 15 -3.52 6.29 -6.26
C LEU A 15 -3.31 5.40 -5.02
N VAL A 16 -3.29 4.07 -5.21
CA VAL A 16 -2.96 3.12 -4.13
C VAL A 16 -1.57 3.37 -3.60
N LEU A 17 -0.57 3.45 -4.49
CA LEU A 17 0.84 3.66 -4.10
C LEU A 17 1.05 4.97 -3.35
N VAL A 18 0.36 6.04 -3.76
CA VAL A 18 0.39 7.32 -3.03
C VAL A 18 -0.19 7.15 -1.63
N ALA A 19 -1.37 6.53 -1.50
CA ALA A 19 -2.01 6.31 -0.21
C ALA A 19 -1.16 5.42 0.70
N GLU A 20 -0.58 4.36 0.17
CA GLU A 20 0.32 3.44 0.87
C GLU A 20 1.57 4.17 1.37
N ASN A 21 2.24 4.92 0.51
CA ASN A 21 3.44 5.67 0.86
C ASN A 21 3.17 6.70 1.96
N VAL A 22 2.07 7.46 1.85
CA VAL A 22 1.63 8.40 2.89
C VAL A 22 1.37 7.66 4.21
N GLY A 23 0.69 6.51 4.17
CA GLY A 23 0.45 5.67 5.35
C GLY A 23 1.75 5.20 6.00
N HIS A 24 2.73 4.80 5.21
CA HIS A 24 4.05 4.37 5.70
C HIS A 24 4.81 5.52 6.37
N VAL A 25 4.84 6.72 5.75
CA VAL A 25 5.48 7.90 6.35
C VAL A 25 4.81 8.27 7.68
N LYS A 26 3.47 8.25 7.73
CA LYS A 26 2.72 8.50 8.98
C LYS A 26 3.03 7.48 10.06
N SER A 27 3.11 6.20 9.70
CA SER A 27 3.46 5.13 10.66
C SER A 27 4.88 5.31 11.23
N VAL A 28 5.84 5.71 10.38
CA VAL A 28 7.20 6.03 10.84
C VAL A 28 7.22 7.28 11.72
N SER A 29 6.44 8.32 11.37
CA SER A 29 6.27 9.53 12.21
C SER A 29 5.83 9.16 13.62
N GLN A 30 4.78 8.37 13.75
CA GLN A 30 4.25 7.96 15.05
C GLN A 30 5.25 7.10 15.83
N MET A 31 5.93 6.16 15.15
CA MET A 31 6.88 5.27 15.78
C MET A 31 8.11 5.99 16.33
N THR A 32 8.58 7.01 15.62
CA THR A 32 9.76 7.78 15.99
C THR A 32 9.46 8.98 16.87
N GLY A 33 8.17 9.35 17.00
CA GLY A 33 7.73 10.57 17.70
C GLY A 33 8.15 11.86 16.99
N ARG A 34 8.45 11.78 15.68
CA ARG A 34 8.86 12.93 14.85
C ARG A 34 7.82 13.16 13.76
N ASP A 35 7.54 14.40 13.45
CA ASP A 35 6.70 14.75 12.33
C ASP A 35 7.51 14.69 11.02
N TYR A 36 7.01 13.93 10.05
CA TYR A 36 7.59 13.78 8.71
C TYR A 36 6.62 14.22 7.62
N ASP A 37 5.59 14.99 7.93
CA ASP A 37 4.58 15.42 6.96
C ASP A 37 5.22 16.22 5.82
N ASP A 38 6.18 17.07 6.11
CA ASP A 38 6.93 17.82 5.12
C ASP A 38 7.78 16.93 4.19
N GLN A 39 8.04 15.68 4.60
CA GLN A 39 8.85 14.74 3.83
C GLN A 39 8.03 13.81 2.93
N ILE A 40 6.69 13.85 3.03
CA ILE A 40 5.81 12.99 2.23
C ILE A 40 6.07 13.18 0.72
N GLY A 41 6.16 14.43 0.28
CA GLY A 41 6.44 14.74 -1.13
C GLY A 41 7.80 14.22 -1.60
N THR A 42 8.81 14.31 -0.74
CA THR A 42 10.16 13.79 -1.02
C THR A 42 10.16 12.26 -1.09
N ALA A 43 9.43 11.59 -0.20
CA ALA A 43 9.29 10.15 -0.18
C ALA A 43 8.59 9.64 -1.46
N LEU A 44 7.49 10.27 -1.86
CA LEU A 44 6.80 9.97 -3.11
C LEU A 44 7.67 10.19 -4.34
N PHE A 45 8.44 11.27 -4.36
CA PHE A 45 9.37 11.55 -5.46
C PHE A 45 10.48 10.48 -5.53
N ALA A 46 11.04 10.09 -4.40
CA ALA A 46 12.08 9.05 -4.33
C ALA A 46 11.54 7.69 -4.79
N ASP A 47 10.32 7.34 -4.41
CA ASP A 47 9.64 6.11 -4.83
C ASP A 47 9.39 6.10 -6.34
N GLY A 48 8.85 7.19 -6.90
CA GLY A 48 8.66 7.35 -8.33
C GLY A 48 9.96 7.32 -9.14
N LEU A 49 11.04 7.90 -8.59
CA LEU A 49 12.36 7.85 -9.22
C LEU A 49 12.91 6.41 -9.20
N GLY A 50 12.77 5.70 -8.08
CA GLY A 50 13.17 4.29 -7.96
C GLY A 50 12.46 3.41 -8.98
N THR A 51 11.13 3.55 -9.08
CA THR A 51 10.30 2.84 -10.07
C THR A 51 10.73 3.17 -11.52
N THR A 52 11.03 4.45 -11.80
CA THR A 52 11.49 4.86 -13.13
C THR A 52 12.82 4.20 -13.49
N ILE A 53 13.79 4.22 -12.57
CA ILE A 53 15.10 3.58 -12.78
C ILE A 53 14.95 2.07 -12.97
N ALA A 54 14.11 1.42 -12.14
CA ALA A 54 13.81 -0.01 -12.27
C ALA A 54 13.21 -0.33 -13.64
N GLY A 55 12.25 0.48 -14.11
CA GLY A 55 11.62 0.33 -15.41
C GLY A 55 12.60 0.45 -16.57
N PHE A 56 13.55 1.40 -16.52
CA PHE A 56 14.63 1.49 -17.52
C PHE A 56 15.54 0.27 -17.52
N GLY A 57 15.76 -0.34 -16.36
CA GLY A 57 16.51 -1.59 -16.22
C GLY A 57 15.73 -2.86 -16.59
N GLY A 58 14.47 -2.75 -17.01
CA GLY A 58 13.60 -3.89 -17.31
C GLY A 58 13.06 -4.59 -16.04
N GLY A 59 13.15 -3.92 -14.89
CA GLY A 59 12.58 -4.38 -13.63
C GLY A 59 11.09 -4.02 -13.49
N SER A 60 10.47 -4.56 -12.44
CA SER A 60 9.09 -4.20 -12.05
C SER A 60 9.04 -2.85 -11.34
N GLY A 61 7.83 -2.25 -11.28
CA GLY A 61 7.59 -1.10 -10.41
C GLY A 61 7.93 -1.42 -8.96
N THR A 62 8.42 -0.42 -8.25
CA THR A 62 8.80 -0.51 -6.83
C THR A 62 7.84 0.34 -5.98
N THR A 63 7.79 0.05 -4.69
CA THR A 63 7.09 0.86 -3.70
C THR A 63 7.79 0.74 -2.36
N THR A 64 7.37 1.52 -1.37
CA THR A 64 7.82 1.36 0.01
C THR A 64 7.23 0.10 0.63
N TYR A 65 8.02 -0.60 1.46
CA TYR A 65 7.60 -1.86 2.10
C TYR A 65 7.23 -1.66 3.56
N GLY A 66 5.96 -1.91 3.88
CA GLY A 66 5.45 -1.86 5.26
C GLY A 66 6.09 -2.87 6.19
N GLU A 67 6.58 -4.01 5.67
CA GLU A 67 7.31 -5.03 6.42
C GLU A 67 8.56 -4.46 7.09
N ASN A 68 9.25 -3.54 6.45
CA ASN A 68 10.40 -2.86 7.03
C ASN A 68 10.02 -2.00 8.24
N ILE A 69 8.81 -1.43 8.25
CA ILE A 69 8.27 -0.72 9.41
C ILE A 69 8.06 -1.70 10.57
N GLY A 70 7.57 -2.92 10.27
CA GLY A 70 7.49 -4.00 11.26
C GLY A 70 8.85 -4.36 11.85
N VAL A 71 9.90 -4.45 11.01
CA VAL A 71 11.29 -4.68 11.46
C VAL A 71 11.78 -3.52 12.33
N MET A 72 11.50 -2.26 11.93
CA MET A 72 11.82 -1.08 12.75
C MET A 72 11.17 -1.15 14.14
N ALA A 73 9.89 -1.53 14.18
CA ALA A 73 9.14 -1.67 15.42
C ALA A 73 9.73 -2.74 16.35
N ALA A 74 10.13 -3.88 15.78
CA ALA A 74 10.68 -5.01 16.50
C ALA A 74 12.10 -4.73 17.01
N THR A 75 12.95 -4.14 16.17
CA THR A 75 14.38 -3.90 16.47
C THR A 75 14.64 -2.60 17.20
N LYS A 76 13.69 -1.64 17.14
CA LYS A 76 13.86 -0.26 17.64
C LYS A 76 15.02 0.50 16.98
N VAL A 77 15.47 0.05 15.81
CA VAL A 77 16.54 0.71 15.05
C VAL A 77 15.90 1.70 14.07
N TYR A 78 16.10 2.99 14.33
CA TYR A 78 15.57 4.09 13.52
C TYR A 78 16.68 4.90 12.81
N SER A 79 17.88 4.33 12.75
CA SER A 79 19.03 4.99 12.14
C SER A 79 18.96 4.96 10.61
N THR A 80 18.99 6.12 9.97
CA THR A 80 19.09 6.22 8.51
C THR A 80 20.35 5.56 7.95
N ALA A 81 21.47 5.58 8.71
CA ALA A 81 22.71 4.91 8.32
C ALA A 81 22.53 3.39 8.20
N ALA A 82 21.74 2.77 9.09
CA ALA A 82 21.44 1.34 9.01
C ALA A 82 20.70 1.00 7.70
N TYR A 83 19.76 1.85 7.27
CA TYR A 83 19.03 1.66 6.01
C TYR A 83 19.93 1.86 4.79
N TRP A 84 20.84 2.84 4.80
CA TRP A 84 21.83 2.98 3.75
C TRP A 84 22.74 1.75 3.62
N CYS A 85 23.21 1.22 4.75
CA CYS A 85 23.97 -0.03 4.76
C CYS A 85 23.16 -1.19 4.22
N ALA A 86 21.90 -1.34 4.66
CA ALA A 86 21.00 -2.41 4.16
C ALA A 86 20.78 -2.30 2.65
N ALA A 87 20.54 -1.10 2.13
CA ALA A 87 20.41 -0.85 0.70
C ALA A 87 21.67 -1.22 -0.08
N ALA A 88 22.86 -0.84 0.43
CA ALA A 88 24.13 -1.21 -0.19
C ALA A 88 24.33 -2.73 -0.21
N PHE A 89 24.03 -3.43 0.88
CA PHE A 89 24.07 -4.89 0.92
C PHE A 89 23.09 -5.52 -0.06
N ALA A 90 21.86 -5.02 -0.15
CA ALA A 90 20.87 -5.51 -1.10
C ALA A 90 21.38 -5.37 -2.54
N LEU A 91 21.98 -4.22 -2.89
CA LEU A 91 22.59 -4.00 -4.21
C LEU A 91 23.72 -4.99 -4.50
N ILE A 92 24.62 -5.22 -3.54
CA ILE A 92 25.72 -6.19 -3.71
C ILE A 92 25.16 -7.61 -3.90
N LEU A 93 24.17 -8.01 -3.11
CA LEU A 93 23.54 -9.33 -3.21
C LEU A 93 22.78 -9.50 -4.53
N SER A 94 22.16 -8.44 -5.06
CA SER A 94 21.43 -8.47 -6.34
C SER A 94 22.35 -8.75 -7.53
N LEU A 95 23.63 -8.38 -7.44
CA LEU A 95 24.64 -8.66 -8.45
C LEU A 95 25.24 -10.08 -8.35
N CYS A 96 24.87 -10.84 -7.31
CA CYS A 96 25.39 -12.18 -7.07
C CYS A 96 24.37 -13.25 -7.53
N PRO A 97 24.55 -13.89 -8.72
CA PRO A 97 23.63 -14.91 -9.22
C PRO A 97 23.51 -16.12 -8.29
N LYS A 98 24.57 -16.42 -7.55
CA LYS A 98 24.57 -17.51 -6.56
C LYS A 98 23.58 -17.27 -5.42
N PHE A 99 23.41 -16.02 -5.00
CA PHE A 99 22.45 -15.66 -3.97
C PHE A 99 21.01 -15.93 -4.44
N GLY A 100 20.68 -15.52 -5.67
CA GLY A 100 19.40 -15.84 -6.29
C GLY A 100 19.18 -17.37 -6.44
N ALA A 101 20.22 -18.10 -6.80
CA ALA A 101 20.14 -19.56 -6.89
C ALA A 101 19.86 -20.21 -5.52
N ILE A 102 20.48 -19.72 -4.43
CA ILE A 102 20.20 -20.18 -3.06
C ILE A 102 18.74 -19.94 -2.68
N ILE A 103 18.20 -18.74 -2.96
CA ILE A 103 16.80 -18.43 -2.68
C ILE A 103 15.87 -19.40 -3.43
N ASN A 104 16.17 -19.73 -4.69
CA ASN A 104 15.40 -20.67 -5.49
C ASN A 104 15.45 -22.13 -4.97
N THR A 105 16.36 -22.46 -4.06
CA THR A 105 16.39 -23.79 -3.43
C THR A 105 15.44 -23.92 -2.24
N ILE A 106 14.84 -22.81 -1.80
CA ILE A 106 13.91 -22.82 -0.66
C ILE A 106 12.63 -23.56 -1.08
N PRO A 107 12.23 -24.61 -0.32
CA PRO A 107 11.02 -25.38 -0.65
C PRO A 107 9.78 -24.50 -0.69
N ALA A 108 8.88 -24.75 -1.65
CA ALA A 108 7.66 -23.97 -1.84
C ALA A 108 6.76 -23.93 -0.57
N GLY A 109 6.75 -25.00 0.23
CA GLY A 109 6.01 -25.03 1.49
C GLY A 109 6.54 -24.03 2.53
N VAL A 110 7.87 -23.83 2.59
CA VAL A 110 8.49 -22.84 3.47
C VAL A 110 8.14 -21.42 2.99
N LEU A 111 8.27 -21.18 1.67
CA LEU A 111 7.89 -19.91 1.07
C LEU A 111 6.40 -19.60 1.31
N GLY A 112 5.52 -20.59 1.12
CA GLY A 112 4.08 -20.44 1.37
C GLY A 112 3.77 -20.08 2.84
N GLY A 113 4.45 -20.70 3.80
CA GLY A 113 4.30 -20.37 5.21
C GLY A 113 4.74 -18.95 5.54
N VAL A 114 5.92 -18.55 5.03
CA VAL A 114 6.47 -17.19 5.24
C VAL A 114 5.58 -16.15 4.57
N THR A 115 5.13 -16.36 3.34
CA THR A 115 4.26 -15.40 2.64
C THR A 115 2.90 -15.26 3.31
N THR A 116 2.33 -16.32 3.86
CA THR A 116 1.09 -16.25 4.64
C THR A 116 1.26 -15.36 5.86
N LEU A 117 2.37 -15.52 6.59
CA LEU A 117 2.69 -14.66 7.73
C LEU A 117 2.87 -13.21 7.31
N LEU A 118 3.62 -12.97 6.23
CA LEU A 118 3.87 -11.61 5.71
C LEU A 118 2.57 -10.92 5.29
N TYR A 119 1.71 -11.59 4.53
CA TYR A 119 0.41 -11.02 4.15
C TYR A 119 -0.49 -10.74 5.36
N GLY A 120 -0.45 -11.60 6.36
CA GLY A 120 -1.12 -11.32 7.64
C GLY A 120 -0.59 -10.05 8.31
N MET A 121 0.73 -9.87 8.34
CA MET A 121 1.35 -8.65 8.88
C MET A 121 0.99 -7.39 8.09
N ILE A 122 0.98 -7.46 6.75
CA ILE A 122 0.55 -6.35 5.89
C ILE A 122 -0.92 -5.97 6.18
N GLY A 123 -1.79 -6.97 6.31
CA GLY A 123 -3.19 -6.74 6.71
C GLY A 123 -3.30 -6.04 8.07
N MET A 124 -2.46 -6.42 9.04
CA MET A 124 -2.41 -5.76 10.34
C MET A 124 -1.91 -4.31 10.28
N VAL A 125 -0.97 -4.00 9.37
CA VAL A 125 -0.57 -2.60 9.12
C VAL A 125 -1.75 -1.77 8.60
N GLY A 126 -2.55 -2.32 7.68
CA GLY A 126 -3.77 -1.66 7.21
C GLY A 126 -4.79 -1.40 8.34
N ILE A 127 -5.05 -2.40 9.17
CA ILE A 127 -5.94 -2.26 10.35
C ILE A 127 -5.38 -1.21 11.32
N ARG A 128 -4.08 -1.20 11.53
CA ARG A 128 -3.42 -0.23 12.40
C ARG A 128 -3.64 1.20 11.93
N ILE A 129 -3.56 1.48 10.62
CA ILE A 129 -3.86 2.79 10.05
C ILE A 129 -5.28 3.23 10.42
N TRP A 130 -6.27 2.35 10.36
CA TRP A 130 -7.64 2.67 10.79
C TRP A 130 -7.74 3.00 12.27
N VAL A 131 -7.08 2.22 13.13
CA VAL A 131 -7.06 2.44 14.58
C VAL A 131 -6.38 3.77 14.93
N GLU A 132 -5.25 4.05 14.31
CA GLU A 132 -4.47 5.27 14.56
C GLU A 132 -5.21 6.53 14.11
N ASN A 133 -5.95 6.44 13.00
CA ASN A 133 -6.81 7.53 12.51
C ASN A 133 -8.18 7.54 13.20
N LYS A 134 -8.40 6.71 14.23
CA LYS A 134 -9.63 6.65 15.01
C LYS A 134 -10.88 6.50 14.15
N VAL A 135 -10.79 5.69 13.09
CA VAL A 135 -11.94 5.41 12.21
C VAL A 135 -13.06 4.82 13.04
N ASN A 136 -14.19 5.51 13.07
CA ASN A 136 -15.34 5.06 13.84
C ASN A 136 -16.16 4.02 13.06
N PHE A 137 -16.02 2.76 13.42
CA PHE A 137 -16.78 1.65 12.81
C PHE A 137 -18.19 1.47 13.36
N ASP A 138 -18.62 2.26 14.34
CA ASP A 138 -20.05 2.32 14.73
C ASP A 138 -20.87 3.06 13.66
N LYS A 139 -20.23 3.80 12.78
CA LYS A 139 -20.88 4.47 11.65
C LYS A 139 -21.08 3.48 10.49
N PRO A 140 -22.34 3.23 10.06
CA PRO A 140 -22.63 2.27 9.00
C PRO A 140 -21.91 2.54 7.69
N VAL A 141 -21.67 3.81 7.34
CA VAL A 141 -20.96 4.20 6.12
C VAL A 141 -19.52 3.68 6.13
N ASN A 142 -18.80 3.87 7.24
CA ASN A 142 -17.42 3.43 7.36
C ASN A 142 -17.31 1.89 7.29
N VAL A 143 -18.23 1.19 7.97
CA VAL A 143 -18.29 -0.28 7.93
C VAL A 143 -18.59 -0.81 6.53
N MET A 144 -19.63 -0.27 5.87
CA MET A 144 -20.01 -0.72 4.53
C MET A 144 -18.90 -0.49 3.51
N VAL A 145 -18.29 0.70 3.52
CA VAL A 145 -17.22 1.03 2.59
C VAL A 145 -15.99 0.15 2.82
N ALA A 146 -15.57 -0.04 4.07
CA ALA A 146 -14.46 -0.91 4.42
C ALA A 146 -14.73 -2.37 4.01
N ALA A 147 -15.93 -2.89 4.31
CA ALA A 147 -16.30 -4.27 3.98
C ALA A 147 -16.31 -4.54 2.47
N ILE A 148 -16.94 -3.67 1.68
CA ILE A 148 -17.00 -3.79 0.22
C ILE A 148 -15.58 -3.77 -0.37
N THR A 149 -14.76 -2.81 0.08
CA THR A 149 -13.39 -2.66 -0.43
C THR A 149 -12.53 -3.86 -0.10
N MET A 150 -12.60 -4.36 1.14
CA MET A 150 -11.85 -5.54 1.55
C MET A 150 -12.25 -6.79 0.74
N ILE A 151 -13.53 -7.01 0.53
CA ILE A 151 -14.02 -8.16 -0.26
C ILE A 151 -13.50 -8.09 -1.70
N ILE A 152 -13.53 -6.93 -2.32
CA ILE A 152 -13.05 -6.75 -3.70
C ILE A 152 -11.54 -6.91 -3.79
N ALA A 153 -10.80 -6.27 -2.87
CA ALA A 153 -9.33 -6.26 -2.92
C ALA A 153 -8.73 -7.62 -2.55
N VAL A 154 -9.20 -8.25 -1.47
CA VAL A 154 -8.68 -9.54 -0.97
C VAL A 154 -9.24 -10.72 -1.76
N GLY A 155 -10.47 -10.60 -2.26
CA GLY A 155 -11.15 -11.64 -3.04
C GLY A 155 -10.61 -11.83 -4.47
N GLN A 156 -9.53 -11.14 -4.85
CA GLN A 156 -8.91 -11.21 -6.18
C GLN A 156 -9.92 -10.99 -7.31
N PHE A 157 -10.82 -10.06 -7.10
CA PHE A 157 -11.80 -9.72 -8.13
C PHE A 157 -11.07 -9.17 -9.37
N GLU A 158 -11.39 -9.73 -10.53
CA GLU A 158 -10.84 -9.29 -11.82
C GLU A 158 -11.94 -8.80 -12.73
N PHE A 159 -11.74 -7.66 -13.33
CA PHE A 159 -12.64 -7.12 -14.35
C PHE A 159 -11.84 -6.79 -15.60
N ALA A 160 -12.22 -7.43 -16.70
CA ALA A 160 -11.60 -7.19 -18.01
C ALA A 160 -12.55 -6.40 -18.89
N PHE A 161 -12.08 -5.29 -19.43
CA PHE A 161 -12.81 -4.46 -20.38
C PHE A 161 -11.89 -4.05 -21.54
N ASN A 162 -12.33 -4.34 -22.75
CA ASN A 162 -11.63 -3.97 -23.99
C ASN A 162 -10.15 -4.42 -24.05
N GLY A 163 -9.85 -5.62 -23.52
CA GLY A 163 -8.49 -6.17 -23.50
C GLY A 163 -7.60 -5.66 -22.36
N ILE A 164 -8.12 -4.78 -21.49
CA ILE A 164 -7.45 -4.31 -20.28
C ILE A 164 -8.07 -5.03 -19.08
N SER A 165 -7.24 -5.69 -18.25
CA SER A 165 -7.69 -6.32 -17.02
C SER A 165 -7.34 -5.44 -15.82
N PHE A 166 -8.33 -5.17 -14.98
CA PHE A 166 -8.17 -4.47 -13.71
C PHE A 166 -8.20 -5.50 -12.57
N ASN A 167 -7.21 -5.47 -11.73
CA ASN A 167 -7.15 -6.35 -10.55
C ASN A 167 -8.01 -5.81 -9.39
N GLY A 168 -8.28 -6.67 -8.40
CA GLY A 168 -9.12 -6.34 -7.24
C GLY A 168 -8.65 -5.12 -6.45
N ILE A 169 -7.35 -4.87 -6.37
CA ILE A 169 -6.79 -3.70 -5.69
C ILE A 169 -7.16 -2.40 -6.43
N ALA A 170 -6.97 -2.37 -7.75
CA ALA A 170 -7.32 -1.21 -8.56
C ALA A 170 -8.83 -0.92 -8.51
N ILE A 171 -9.65 -1.97 -8.65
CA ILE A 171 -11.10 -1.85 -8.56
C ILE A 171 -11.54 -1.42 -7.16
N GLY A 172 -10.99 -2.04 -6.11
CA GLY A 172 -11.27 -1.69 -4.71
C GLY A 172 -10.98 -0.24 -4.40
N THR A 173 -9.87 0.32 -4.94
CA THR A 173 -9.52 1.73 -4.76
C THR A 173 -10.54 2.67 -5.41
N VAL A 174 -10.98 2.38 -6.62
CA VAL A 174 -12.01 3.18 -7.27
C VAL A 174 -13.34 3.04 -6.50
N VAL A 175 -13.69 1.82 -6.12
CA VAL A 175 -14.93 1.54 -5.39
C VAL A 175 -14.96 2.23 -4.04
N ILE A 176 -13.85 2.24 -3.27
CA ILE A 176 -13.82 2.93 -1.97
C ILE A 176 -14.06 4.43 -2.13
N LEU A 177 -13.41 5.06 -3.12
CA LEU A 177 -13.58 6.50 -3.37
C LEU A 177 -15.02 6.82 -3.76
N VAL A 178 -15.57 6.08 -4.72
CA VAL A 178 -16.94 6.31 -5.22
C VAL A 178 -17.98 5.97 -4.17
N ALA A 179 -17.86 4.82 -3.51
CA ALA A 179 -18.83 4.39 -2.48
C ALA A 179 -18.80 5.33 -1.27
N TYR A 180 -17.61 5.71 -0.80
CA TYR A 180 -17.49 6.61 0.35
C TYR A 180 -18.12 7.97 0.07
N HIS A 181 -17.70 8.63 -1.00
CA HIS A 181 -18.24 9.95 -1.36
C HIS A 181 -19.71 9.89 -1.74
N GLY A 182 -20.14 8.83 -2.44
CA GLY A 182 -21.53 8.61 -2.82
C GLY A 182 -22.43 8.38 -1.61
N LEU A 183 -22.07 7.48 -0.70
CA LEU A 183 -22.85 7.22 0.52
C LEU A 183 -22.87 8.44 1.46
N LYS A 184 -21.77 9.15 1.55
CA LYS A 184 -21.71 10.41 2.32
C LYS A 184 -22.63 11.48 1.74
N ALA A 185 -22.66 11.63 0.42
CA ALA A 185 -23.53 12.59 -0.26
C ALA A 185 -25.02 12.20 -0.12
N ILE A 186 -25.36 10.93 -0.32
CA ILE A 186 -26.72 10.41 -0.14
C ILE A 186 -27.16 10.58 1.30
N GLY A 187 -26.33 10.18 2.27
CA GLY A 187 -26.65 10.29 3.69
C GLY A 187 -26.89 11.74 4.15
N LYS A 188 -26.13 12.70 3.62
CA LYS A 188 -26.35 14.12 3.84
C LYS A 188 -27.66 14.62 3.20
N ALA A 189 -27.95 14.17 2.00
CA ALA A 189 -29.17 14.56 1.29
C ALA A 189 -30.45 13.99 1.92
N THR A 190 -30.38 12.79 2.46
CA THR A 190 -31.49 12.11 3.15
C THR A 190 -31.63 12.47 4.62
N GLY A 191 -30.69 13.26 5.18
CA GLY A 191 -30.67 13.62 6.59
C GLY A 191 -30.29 12.47 7.53
N THR A 192 -29.82 11.36 7.00
CA THR A 192 -29.37 10.18 7.80
C THR A 192 -27.98 10.43 8.42
N ILE A 193 -27.22 11.37 7.85
CA ILE A 193 -25.90 11.78 8.33
C ILE A 193 -25.96 13.29 8.64
N ALA A 194 -25.49 13.69 9.81
CA ALA A 194 -25.39 15.12 10.14
C ALA A 194 -24.44 15.82 9.15
N LYS A 195 -24.75 17.07 8.82
CA LYS A 195 -23.95 17.84 7.83
C LYS A 195 -22.47 17.97 8.22
N ASP A 196 -22.21 18.02 9.53
CA ASP A 196 -20.88 18.23 10.12
C ASP A 196 -20.50 17.06 11.05
N ASP A 197 -20.81 15.81 10.67
CA ASP A 197 -20.42 14.65 11.45
C ASP A 197 -18.88 14.44 11.34
N PRO A 198 -18.12 14.70 12.42
CA PRO A 198 -16.67 14.62 12.39
C PRO A 198 -16.15 13.15 12.30
N ASP A 199 -16.99 12.18 12.63
CA ASP A 199 -16.62 10.76 12.68
C ASP A 199 -16.79 10.05 11.33
N ILE A 200 -17.24 10.76 10.32
CA ILE A 200 -17.24 10.28 8.94
C ILE A 200 -16.04 10.91 8.24
N LEU A 201 -15.05 10.09 7.94
CA LEU A 201 -13.78 10.44 7.28
C LEU A 201 -13.93 11.42 6.13
#